data_647614bcd69fe2164535fab700eac8b9
#
_entry.id   647614bcd69fe2164535fab700eac8b9
#
_cell.length_a   1.000
_cell.length_b   1.000
_cell.length_c   1.000
_cell.angle_alpha   90.00
_cell.angle_beta   90.00
_cell.angle_gamma   90.00
#
_symmetry.space_group_name_H-M   'P 1'
#
loop_
_entity.id
_entity.type
_entity.pdbx_description
1 polymer ?
#
loop_
_entity_poly.entity_id
_entity_poly.type
_entity_poly.pdbx_seq_one_letter_code
_entity_poly.pdbx_strand_id
1 'polypeptide(L)'
;MDQEQRRREKLYMKFRADLVSGHIASGYDENDLIEIYDYANDIYDEYVQMEVILSGARIYPESEELAQRRAFFLYTTLSMTEGAVNIAMNHKGETALWAILLLLVKHPPIEESIKEMNSIVDTFADFDDETIIQLVDACVELELYDWLKENRELIKKRCLYPDTFLYELSQVADGKRDHEFGISVLEELTMLEPFNSLYWHMLAQQYVNNDDYNNALQAIDYALAIDPKSTNMLVTKAQILYDMNQDREKARSMMCEVLLEDPDNALANHTLAAMLALDGDTKGALAIIRNYLKEHPGDKEAIDHLLTIGNREVDNEEINRYFKSGALSTEQEWVAWADTFYQREQYQACADILLCRLYNTDSLFDWTQLLESLYRCGRYAEVVELYRKYVLRVRDISGLSLSLPDALIMVLSLLREGYQTAAKELADFIVNYNISDINPYEKRLVAIGVQSVLRNILDAIDSSQDVPLSSIDPFA
;
A
#
# COMPACT_ATOMS: atom_id res chain seq x y z
N MET A 1 7.64 21.66 -5.82
CA MET A 1 6.27 21.54 -6.36
C MET A 1 6.15 22.51 -7.53
N ASP A 2 5.99 21.97 -8.73
CA ASP A 2 5.92 22.69 -9.99
C ASP A 2 4.67 23.61 -10.04
N GLN A 3 4.67 24.64 -10.90
CA GLN A 3 3.52 25.56 -11.05
C GLN A 3 2.27 24.82 -11.54
N GLU A 4 2.45 23.79 -12.36
CA GLU A 4 1.39 22.96 -12.91
C GLU A 4 0.73 22.10 -11.82
N GLN A 5 1.51 21.43 -10.98
CA GLN A 5 1.02 20.64 -9.86
C GLN A 5 0.21 21.48 -8.86
N ARG A 6 0.66 22.71 -8.58
CA ARG A 6 -0.10 23.67 -7.75
C ARG A 6 -1.42 24.12 -8.40
N ARG A 7 -1.47 24.17 -9.72
CA ARG A 7 -2.69 24.48 -10.46
C ARG A 7 -3.69 23.35 -10.34
N ARG A 8 -3.28 22.10 -10.57
CA ARG A 8 -4.11 20.89 -10.45
C ARG A 8 -4.68 20.75 -9.03
N GLU A 9 -3.84 20.93 -8.02
CA GLU A 9 -4.26 20.88 -6.61
C GLU A 9 -5.33 21.94 -6.30
N LYS A 10 -5.16 23.20 -6.76
CA LYS A 10 -6.16 24.26 -6.56
C LYS A 10 -7.48 23.96 -7.25
N LEU A 11 -7.42 23.41 -8.44
CA LEU A 11 -8.59 23.03 -9.22
C LEU A 11 -9.36 21.90 -8.53
N TYR A 12 -8.66 20.87 -8.07
CA TYR A 12 -9.21 19.78 -7.27
C TYR A 12 -9.85 20.29 -5.97
N MET A 13 -9.16 21.15 -5.19
CA MET A 13 -9.69 21.69 -3.94
C MET A 13 -10.95 22.52 -4.16
N LYS A 14 -11.01 23.29 -5.26
CA LYS A 14 -12.20 24.03 -5.65
C LYS A 14 -13.36 23.09 -5.96
N PHE A 15 -13.12 22.06 -6.78
CA PHE A 15 -14.13 21.07 -7.14
C PHE A 15 -14.68 20.36 -5.90
N ARG A 16 -13.80 19.94 -4.99
CA ARG A 16 -14.18 19.30 -3.73
C ARG A 16 -15.04 20.23 -2.84
N ALA A 17 -14.73 21.51 -2.77
CA ALA A 17 -15.53 22.49 -2.05
C ALA A 17 -16.92 22.69 -2.69
N ASP A 18 -16.99 22.70 -4.03
CA ASP A 18 -18.25 22.80 -4.78
C ASP A 18 -19.12 21.55 -4.57
N LEU A 19 -18.53 20.36 -4.49
CA LEU A 19 -19.26 19.12 -4.16
C LEU A 19 -19.89 19.21 -2.75
N VAL A 20 -19.14 19.65 -1.76
CA VAL A 20 -19.63 19.79 -0.36
C VAL A 20 -20.77 20.82 -0.28
N SER A 21 -20.72 21.87 -1.09
CA SER A 21 -21.76 22.92 -1.12
C SER A 21 -22.98 22.55 -1.94
N GLY A 22 -22.98 21.37 -2.60
CA GLY A 22 -24.06 20.94 -3.47
C GLY A 22 -24.16 21.70 -4.81
N HIS A 23 -23.14 22.48 -5.14
CA HIS A 23 -23.04 23.20 -6.40
C HIS A 23 -22.31 22.33 -7.42
N ILE A 24 -23.03 21.41 -8.08
CA ILE A 24 -22.42 20.49 -9.01
C ILE A 24 -22.09 21.23 -10.33
N ALA A 25 -20.81 21.43 -10.56
CA ALA A 25 -20.06 21.35 -11.82
C ALA A 25 -20.57 22.08 -13.08
N SER A 26 -21.31 23.17 -13.01
CA SER A 26 -21.62 23.97 -14.21
C SER A 26 -20.52 24.98 -14.59
N GLY A 27 -19.39 24.95 -13.91
CA GLY A 27 -18.29 25.92 -14.08
C GLY A 27 -16.94 25.31 -14.41
N TYR A 28 -16.91 24.02 -14.83
CA TYR A 28 -15.69 23.31 -15.23
C TYR A 28 -15.79 22.93 -16.71
N ASP A 29 -14.74 23.20 -17.47
CA ASP A 29 -14.63 22.69 -18.82
C ASP A 29 -14.15 21.25 -18.86
N GLU A 30 -14.06 20.66 -20.05
CA GLU A 30 -13.65 19.26 -20.22
C GLU A 30 -12.26 19.00 -19.67
N ASN A 31 -11.30 19.88 -19.99
CA ASN A 31 -9.92 19.77 -19.52
C ASN A 31 -9.81 19.94 -18.00
N ASP A 32 -10.60 20.82 -17.41
CA ASP A 32 -10.67 20.98 -15.97
C ASP A 32 -11.09 19.65 -15.28
N LEU A 33 -12.11 18.96 -15.83
CA LEU A 33 -12.58 17.69 -15.28
C LEU A 33 -11.52 16.58 -15.44
N ILE A 34 -10.82 16.55 -16.55
CA ILE A 34 -9.72 15.60 -16.78
C ILE A 34 -8.60 15.84 -15.78
N GLU A 35 -8.12 17.09 -15.62
CA GLU A 35 -7.08 17.44 -14.66
C GLU A 35 -7.49 17.13 -13.20
N ILE A 36 -8.77 17.32 -12.84
CA ILE A 36 -9.28 16.98 -11.51
C ILE A 36 -9.30 15.47 -11.29
N TYR A 37 -9.72 14.71 -12.30
CA TYR A 37 -9.72 13.25 -12.24
C TYR A 37 -8.31 12.71 -12.04
N ASP A 38 -7.37 13.17 -12.87
CA ASP A 38 -5.99 12.70 -12.84
C ASP A 38 -5.34 13.02 -11.48
N TYR A 39 -5.54 14.24 -10.95
CA TYR A 39 -5.05 14.59 -9.62
C TYR A 39 -5.72 13.75 -8.51
N ALA A 40 -7.02 13.50 -8.60
CA ALA A 40 -7.74 12.65 -7.64
C ALA A 40 -7.25 11.19 -7.71
N ASN A 41 -6.86 10.72 -8.89
CA ASN A 41 -6.25 9.41 -9.08
C ASN A 41 -4.87 9.33 -8.42
N ASP A 42 -4.03 10.34 -8.57
CA ASP A 42 -2.69 10.42 -7.97
C ASP A 42 -2.73 10.36 -6.42
N ILE A 43 -3.80 10.89 -5.82
CA ILE A 43 -3.99 10.92 -4.35
C ILE A 43 -4.99 9.87 -3.84
N TYR A 44 -5.46 8.98 -4.70
CA TYR A 44 -6.41 7.91 -4.38
C TYR A 44 -7.76 8.40 -3.81
N ASP A 45 -8.27 9.57 -4.25
CA ASP A 45 -9.60 10.06 -3.87
C ASP A 45 -10.68 9.51 -4.83
N GLU A 46 -11.09 8.26 -4.60
CA GLU A 46 -12.09 7.55 -5.41
C GLU A 46 -13.45 8.27 -5.45
N TYR A 47 -13.80 9.01 -4.38
CA TYR A 47 -15.05 9.75 -4.35
C TYR A 47 -15.05 10.90 -5.36
N VAL A 48 -13.97 11.69 -5.42
CA VAL A 48 -13.83 12.77 -6.40
C VAL A 48 -13.74 12.20 -7.82
N GLN A 49 -12.99 11.11 -8.04
CA GLN A 49 -12.94 10.43 -9.35
C GLN A 49 -14.34 10.06 -9.84
N MET A 50 -15.16 9.44 -8.98
CA MET A 50 -16.52 9.04 -9.30
C MET A 50 -17.41 10.25 -9.66
N GLU A 51 -17.34 11.31 -8.88
CA GLU A 51 -18.13 12.53 -9.11
C GLU A 51 -17.73 13.25 -10.41
N VAL A 52 -16.43 13.27 -10.73
CA VAL A 52 -15.94 13.79 -12.02
C VAL A 52 -16.50 12.96 -13.18
N ILE A 53 -16.44 11.64 -13.11
CA ILE A 53 -16.95 10.74 -14.14
C ILE A 53 -18.45 10.93 -14.35
N LEU A 54 -19.23 11.03 -13.28
CA LEU A 54 -20.66 11.26 -13.35
C LEU A 54 -20.99 12.63 -13.95
N SER A 55 -20.25 13.65 -13.58
CA SER A 55 -20.39 15.01 -14.10
C SER A 55 -19.99 15.07 -15.58
N GLY A 56 -18.84 14.48 -15.93
CA GLY A 56 -18.33 14.40 -17.29
C GLY A 56 -19.29 13.69 -18.24
N ALA A 57 -19.79 12.53 -17.84
CA ALA A 57 -20.77 11.79 -18.66
C ALA A 57 -22.06 12.56 -18.94
N ARG A 58 -22.44 13.47 -18.04
CA ARG A 58 -23.64 14.31 -18.20
C ARG A 58 -23.39 15.56 -19.03
N ILE A 59 -22.22 16.22 -18.87
CA ILE A 59 -21.91 17.52 -19.49
C ILE A 59 -21.23 17.34 -20.83
N TYR A 60 -20.33 16.36 -20.93
CA TYR A 60 -19.51 16.04 -22.09
C TYR A 60 -19.66 14.58 -22.50
N PRO A 61 -20.88 14.13 -22.91
CA PRO A 61 -21.15 12.72 -23.23
C PRO A 61 -20.32 12.17 -24.38
N GLU A 62 -19.84 13.06 -25.27
CA GLU A 62 -19.04 12.71 -26.45
C GLU A 62 -17.53 12.80 -26.22
N SER A 63 -17.11 13.13 -24.98
CA SER A 63 -15.69 13.19 -24.66
C SER A 63 -15.10 11.79 -24.62
N GLU A 64 -14.12 11.55 -25.49
CA GLU A 64 -13.39 10.28 -25.55
C GLU A 64 -12.52 10.10 -24.30
N GLU A 65 -11.81 11.13 -23.88
CA GLU A 65 -10.90 11.08 -22.73
C GLU A 65 -11.64 10.82 -21.41
N LEU A 66 -12.82 11.44 -21.21
CA LEU A 66 -13.65 11.14 -20.03
C LEU A 66 -14.31 9.76 -20.11
N ALA A 67 -14.63 9.28 -21.32
CA ALA A 67 -15.13 7.92 -21.52
C ALA A 67 -14.05 6.87 -21.21
N GLN A 68 -12.80 7.11 -21.57
CA GLN A 68 -11.65 6.25 -21.23
C GLN A 68 -11.47 6.17 -19.71
N ARG A 69 -11.36 7.30 -19.02
CA ARG A 69 -11.24 7.36 -17.55
C ARG A 69 -12.41 6.65 -16.86
N ARG A 70 -13.61 6.83 -17.37
CA ARG A 70 -14.80 6.11 -16.87
C ARG A 70 -14.67 4.59 -17.03
N ALA A 71 -14.20 4.14 -18.18
CA ALA A 71 -14.07 2.70 -18.43
C ALA A 71 -12.96 2.10 -17.55
N PHE A 72 -11.83 2.78 -17.40
CA PHE A 72 -10.76 2.35 -16.47
C PHE A 72 -11.24 2.34 -15.02
N PHE A 73 -11.90 3.40 -14.56
CA PHE A 73 -12.43 3.46 -13.19
C PHE A 73 -13.44 2.34 -12.90
N LEU A 74 -14.34 2.05 -13.84
CA LEU A 74 -15.27 0.95 -13.71
C LEU A 74 -14.55 -0.39 -13.60
N TYR A 75 -13.46 -0.58 -14.33
CA TYR A 75 -12.69 -1.81 -14.32
C TYR A 75 -11.83 -1.93 -13.05
N THR A 76 -10.97 -0.95 -12.79
CA THR A 76 -9.94 -1.02 -11.73
C THR A 76 -10.52 -0.80 -10.33
N THR A 77 -11.37 0.22 -10.17
CA THR A 77 -11.84 0.65 -8.85
C THR A 77 -13.15 -0.03 -8.45
N LEU A 78 -14.12 -0.08 -9.37
CA LEU A 78 -15.43 -0.64 -9.05
C LEU A 78 -15.58 -2.12 -9.43
N SER A 79 -14.59 -2.71 -10.11
CA SER A 79 -14.64 -4.08 -10.64
C SER A 79 -15.90 -4.38 -11.48
N MET A 80 -16.45 -3.34 -12.10
CA MET A 80 -17.65 -3.42 -12.96
C MET A 80 -17.26 -3.76 -14.40
N THR A 81 -16.69 -4.94 -14.60
CA THR A 81 -16.15 -5.44 -15.86
C THR A 81 -17.12 -5.28 -17.04
N GLU A 82 -18.39 -5.64 -16.86
CA GLU A 82 -19.39 -5.55 -17.92
C GLU A 82 -19.65 -4.11 -18.37
N GLY A 83 -19.65 -3.16 -17.43
CA GLY A 83 -19.77 -1.73 -17.72
C GLY A 83 -18.59 -1.21 -18.54
N ALA A 84 -17.37 -1.58 -18.14
CA ALA A 84 -16.13 -1.22 -18.84
C ALA A 84 -16.10 -1.80 -20.27
N VAL A 85 -16.46 -3.09 -20.44
CA VAL A 85 -16.57 -3.74 -21.77
C VAL A 85 -17.54 -2.97 -22.67
N ASN A 86 -18.71 -2.62 -22.18
CA ASN A 86 -19.73 -1.94 -22.98
C ASN A 86 -19.22 -0.59 -23.51
N ILE A 87 -18.49 0.17 -22.69
CA ILE A 87 -17.87 1.43 -23.14
C ILE A 87 -16.78 1.15 -24.18
N ALA A 88 -15.83 0.26 -23.87
CA ALA A 88 -14.70 -0.05 -24.75
C ALA A 88 -15.14 -0.63 -26.10
N MET A 89 -16.23 -1.42 -26.14
CA MET A 89 -16.77 -1.98 -27.39
C MET A 89 -17.37 -0.91 -28.32
N ASN A 90 -17.88 0.19 -27.78
CA ASN A 90 -18.38 1.30 -28.60
C ASN A 90 -17.23 2.03 -29.33
N HIS A 91 -16.03 2.00 -28.77
CA HIS A 91 -14.82 2.64 -29.31
C HIS A 91 -13.81 1.63 -29.90
N LYS A 92 -14.26 0.40 -30.18
CA LYS A 92 -13.38 -0.66 -30.67
C LYS A 92 -12.68 -0.29 -31.97
N GLY A 93 -11.34 -0.27 -31.93
CA GLY A 93 -10.49 -0.03 -33.08
C GLY A 93 -10.21 1.45 -33.38
N GLU A 94 -10.64 2.37 -32.53
CA GLU A 94 -10.38 3.79 -32.68
C GLU A 94 -8.94 4.13 -32.27
N THR A 95 -8.49 3.65 -31.09
CA THR A 95 -7.12 3.90 -30.59
C THR A 95 -6.50 2.64 -29.98
N ALA A 96 -5.18 2.67 -29.77
CA ALA A 96 -4.45 1.60 -29.07
C ALA A 96 -4.95 1.45 -27.63
N LEU A 97 -5.23 2.55 -26.96
CA LEU A 97 -5.68 2.57 -25.58
C LEU A 97 -7.01 1.81 -25.38
N TRP A 98 -7.99 2.00 -26.29
CA TRP A 98 -9.22 1.22 -26.28
C TRP A 98 -9.01 -0.28 -26.53
N ALA A 99 -8.05 -0.61 -27.41
CA ALA A 99 -7.72 -1.99 -27.68
C ALA A 99 -7.06 -2.66 -26.48
N ILE A 100 -6.15 -1.95 -25.79
CA ILE A 100 -5.50 -2.41 -24.55
C ILE A 100 -6.55 -2.60 -23.44
N LEU A 101 -7.40 -1.63 -23.20
CA LEU A 101 -8.47 -1.74 -22.22
C LEU A 101 -9.39 -2.94 -22.49
N LEU A 102 -9.77 -3.13 -23.74
CA LEU A 102 -10.62 -4.26 -24.14
C LEU A 102 -9.93 -5.61 -23.91
N LEU A 103 -8.61 -5.67 -24.11
CA LEU A 103 -7.80 -6.85 -23.83
C LEU A 103 -7.74 -7.13 -22.32
N LEU A 104 -7.47 -6.12 -21.50
CA LEU A 104 -7.46 -6.22 -20.05
C LEU A 104 -8.77 -6.74 -19.49
N VAL A 105 -9.88 -6.12 -19.90
CA VAL A 105 -11.20 -6.46 -19.37
C VAL A 105 -11.64 -7.87 -19.77
N LYS A 106 -11.26 -8.36 -20.96
CA LYS A 106 -11.54 -9.72 -21.40
C LYS A 106 -10.71 -10.77 -20.72
N HIS A 107 -9.47 -10.40 -20.33
CA HIS A 107 -8.49 -11.25 -19.70
C HIS A 107 -8.38 -12.64 -20.35
N PRO A 108 -8.09 -12.71 -21.66
CA PRO A 108 -8.02 -14.00 -22.37
C PRO A 108 -6.80 -14.79 -21.95
N PRO A 109 -6.71 -16.09 -22.31
CA PRO A 109 -5.51 -16.89 -22.06
C PRO A 109 -4.24 -16.25 -22.67
N ILE A 110 -3.07 -16.50 -22.09
CA ILE A 110 -1.78 -15.89 -22.46
C ILE A 110 -1.50 -15.95 -23.96
N GLU A 111 -1.75 -17.07 -24.62
CA GLU A 111 -1.52 -17.23 -26.07
C GLU A 111 -2.39 -16.29 -26.91
N GLU A 112 -3.63 -16.05 -26.48
CA GLU A 112 -4.55 -15.12 -27.13
C GLU A 112 -4.18 -13.67 -26.79
N SER A 113 -3.78 -13.40 -25.56
CA SER A 113 -3.29 -12.08 -25.13
C SER A 113 -2.06 -11.66 -25.95
N ILE A 114 -1.10 -12.55 -26.18
CA ILE A 114 0.08 -12.29 -27.03
C ILE A 114 -0.36 -11.96 -28.48
N LYS A 115 -1.32 -12.68 -29.00
CA LYS A 115 -1.83 -12.42 -30.35
C LYS A 115 -2.50 -11.06 -30.49
N GLU A 116 -3.35 -10.71 -29.53
CA GLU A 116 -4.03 -9.42 -29.50
C GLU A 116 -3.02 -8.27 -29.29
N MET A 117 -2.03 -8.44 -28.39
CA MET A 117 -1.00 -7.44 -28.16
C MET A 117 -0.11 -7.23 -29.40
N ASN A 118 0.28 -8.29 -30.11
CA ASN A 118 0.96 -8.18 -31.41
C ASN A 118 0.11 -7.39 -32.42
N SER A 119 -1.19 -7.67 -32.48
CA SER A 119 -2.11 -6.96 -33.36
C SER A 119 -2.21 -5.46 -33.04
N ILE A 120 -2.21 -5.12 -31.73
CA ILE A 120 -2.22 -3.72 -31.27
C ILE A 120 -0.96 -2.99 -31.72
N VAL A 121 0.23 -3.56 -31.45
CA VAL A 121 1.52 -2.94 -31.78
C VAL A 121 1.74 -2.88 -33.31
N ASP A 122 1.20 -3.82 -34.06
CA ASP A 122 1.27 -3.81 -35.54
C ASP A 122 0.33 -2.78 -36.18
N THR A 123 -0.86 -2.59 -35.57
CA THR A 123 -1.94 -1.75 -36.13
C THR A 123 -1.75 -0.27 -35.79
N PHE A 124 -1.31 0.03 -34.59
CA PHE A 124 -1.20 1.39 -34.08
C PHE A 124 0.26 1.86 -34.05
N ALA A 125 0.44 3.16 -34.12
CA ALA A 125 1.72 3.84 -34.00
C ALA A 125 1.55 5.11 -33.17
N ASP A 126 2.64 5.81 -32.93
CA ASP A 126 2.66 7.09 -32.20
C ASP A 126 2.05 6.98 -30.80
N PHE A 127 2.45 5.94 -30.06
CA PHE A 127 2.03 5.74 -28.67
C PHE A 127 2.52 6.92 -27.82
N ASP A 128 1.58 7.64 -27.23
CA ASP A 128 1.82 8.66 -26.22
C ASP A 128 2.09 8.05 -24.85
N ASP A 129 2.42 8.89 -23.88
CA ASP A 129 2.77 8.44 -22.53
C ASP A 129 1.66 7.63 -21.86
N GLU A 130 0.40 8.04 -22.01
CA GLU A 130 -0.75 7.33 -21.42
C GLU A 130 -0.91 5.93 -22.04
N THR A 131 -0.81 5.84 -23.37
CA THR A 131 -0.86 4.54 -24.08
C THR A 131 0.30 3.63 -23.68
N ILE A 132 1.50 4.18 -23.48
CA ILE A 132 2.70 3.44 -23.07
C ILE A 132 2.51 2.86 -21.66
N ILE A 133 2.09 3.68 -20.70
CA ILE A 133 1.85 3.27 -19.32
C ILE A 133 0.80 2.14 -19.30
N GLN A 134 -0.33 2.34 -19.96
CA GLN A 134 -1.39 1.33 -19.99
C GLN A 134 -0.98 0.04 -20.71
N LEU A 135 -0.13 0.12 -21.74
CA LEU A 135 0.42 -1.07 -22.41
C LEU A 135 1.32 -1.87 -21.47
N VAL A 136 2.20 -1.18 -20.74
CA VAL A 136 3.12 -1.82 -19.80
C VAL A 136 2.33 -2.44 -18.64
N ASP A 137 1.37 -1.72 -18.06
CA ASP A 137 0.49 -2.22 -17.00
C ASP A 137 -0.31 -3.44 -17.46
N ALA A 138 -0.85 -3.40 -18.66
CA ALA A 138 -1.55 -4.53 -19.26
C ALA A 138 -0.64 -5.76 -19.41
N CYS A 139 0.61 -5.56 -19.81
CA CYS A 139 1.58 -6.65 -19.89
C CYS A 139 1.90 -7.25 -18.51
N VAL A 140 1.93 -6.43 -17.45
CA VAL A 140 2.14 -6.92 -16.07
C VAL A 140 0.93 -7.72 -15.60
N GLU A 141 -0.29 -7.21 -15.79
CA GLU A 141 -1.53 -7.86 -15.36
C GLU A 141 -1.82 -9.16 -16.12
N LEU A 142 -1.53 -9.20 -17.41
CA LEU A 142 -1.69 -10.38 -18.27
C LEU A 142 -0.49 -11.34 -18.25
N GLU A 143 0.48 -11.12 -17.36
CA GLU A 143 1.70 -11.95 -17.23
C GLU A 143 2.55 -12.03 -18.51
N LEU A 144 2.58 -10.98 -19.33
CA LEU A 144 3.28 -10.90 -20.61
C LEU A 144 4.70 -10.31 -20.51
N TYR A 145 5.38 -10.44 -19.37
CA TYR A 145 6.70 -9.84 -19.18
C TYR A 145 7.75 -10.31 -20.21
N ASP A 146 7.79 -11.58 -20.49
CA ASP A 146 8.74 -12.12 -21.50
C ASP A 146 8.44 -11.58 -22.90
N TRP A 147 7.15 -11.49 -23.26
CA TRP A 147 6.74 -10.86 -24.51
C TRP A 147 7.17 -9.37 -24.57
N LEU A 148 7.03 -8.63 -23.47
CA LEU A 148 7.43 -7.23 -23.38
C LEU A 148 8.95 -7.05 -23.60
N LYS A 149 9.75 -7.93 -23.03
CA LYS A 149 11.21 -7.99 -23.24
C LYS A 149 11.57 -8.27 -24.71
N GLU A 150 10.97 -9.29 -25.30
CA GLU A 150 11.23 -9.71 -26.68
C GLU A 150 10.82 -8.63 -27.70
N ASN A 151 9.76 -7.89 -27.43
CA ASN A 151 9.24 -6.87 -28.33
C ASN A 151 9.72 -5.43 -28.00
N ARG A 152 10.65 -5.26 -27.05
CA ARG A 152 11.17 -3.94 -26.61
C ARG A 152 11.52 -3.01 -27.78
N GLU A 153 12.29 -3.49 -28.73
CA GLU A 153 12.75 -2.68 -29.89
C GLU A 153 11.62 -2.32 -30.84
N LEU A 154 10.59 -3.14 -30.95
CA LEU A 154 9.43 -2.88 -31.77
C LEU A 154 8.55 -1.81 -31.12
N ILE A 155 8.26 -1.97 -29.83
CA ILE A 155 7.42 -1.03 -29.05
C ILE A 155 8.11 0.32 -29.01
N LYS A 156 9.40 0.38 -28.70
CA LYS A 156 10.18 1.63 -28.66
C LYS A 156 10.08 2.42 -29.95
N LYS A 157 10.04 1.75 -31.12
CA LYS A 157 9.85 2.42 -32.42
C LYS A 157 8.44 2.96 -32.65
N ARG A 158 7.47 2.49 -31.87
CA ARG A 158 6.08 2.97 -31.93
C ARG A 158 5.79 4.11 -30.97
N CYS A 159 6.66 4.32 -29.97
CA CYS A 159 6.48 5.37 -28.97
C CYS A 159 6.84 6.75 -29.54
N LEU A 160 6.06 7.76 -29.17
CA LEU A 160 6.42 9.17 -29.36
C LEU A 160 7.58 9.56 -28.45
N TYR A 161 7.57 9.03 -27.23
CA TYR A 161 8.56 9.27 -26.17
C TYR A 161 9.16 7.94 -25.71
N PRO A 162 10.27 7.49 -26.33
CA PRO A 162 10.89 6.21 -25.98
C PRO A 162 11.44 6.14 -24.55
N ASP A 163 11.77 7.26 -23.94
CA ASP A 163 12.24 7.39 -22.57
C ASP A 163 11.15 6.99 -21.56
N THR A 164 9.90 7.40 -21.76
CA THR A 164 8.77 6.94 -20.93
C THR A 164 8.65 5.42 -20.97
N PHE A 165 8.70 4.81 -22.15
CA PHE A 165 8.64 3.35 -22.27
C PHE A 165 9.79 2.65 -21.56
N LEU A 166 11.01 3.12 -21.71
CA LEU A 166 12.17 2.55 -21.05
C LEU A 166 12.11 2.74 -19.53
N TYR A 167 11.59 3.88 -19.07
CA TYR A 167 11.37 4.11 -17.64
C TYR A 167 10.39 3.09 -17.06
N GLU A 168 9.20 2.95 -17.64
CA GLU A 168 8.20 1.97 -17.18
C GLU A 168 8.74 0.55 -17.25
N LEU A 169 9.43 0.19 -18.31
CA LEU A 169 10.05 -1.12 -18.47
C LEU A 169 11.10 -1.40 -17.40
N SER A 170 11.86 -0.37 -16.97
CA SER A 170 12.82 -0.49 -15.87
C SER A 170 12.16 -0.76 -14.52
N GLN A 171 11.00 -0.13 -14.26
CA GLN A 171 10.21 -0.36 -13.05
C GLN A 171 9.67 -1.79 -13.00
N VAL A 172 9.17 -2.29 -14.13
CA VAL A 172 8.70 -3.68 -14.22
C VAL A 172 9.83 -4.67 -14.01
N ALA A 173 11.01 -4.40 -14.59
CA ALA A 173 12.20 -5.24 -14.40
C ALA A 173 12.63 -5.30 -12.94
N ASP A 174 12.61 -4.17 -12.22
CA ASP A 174 12.87 -4.10 -10.78
C ASP A 174 11.86 -4.91 -9.97
N GLY A 175 10.58 -4.72 -10.22
CA GLY A 175 9.50 -5.49 -9.57
C GLY A 175 9.60 -7.01 -9.81
N LYS A 176 10.10 -7.43 -10.96
CA LYS A 176 10.39 -8.85 -11.30
C LYS A 176 11.76 -9.33 -10.81
N ARG A 177 12.59 -8.44 -10.22
CA ARG A 177 13.97 -8.69 -9.80
C ARG A 177 14.88 -9.17 -10.94
N ASP A 178 14.60 -8.76 -12.15
CA ASP A 178 15.42 -9.02 -13.33
C ASP A 178 16.47 -7.91 -13.49
N HIS A 179 17.44 -7.90 -12.57
CA HIS A 179 18.41 -6.80 -12.43
C HIS A 179 19.30 -6.66 -13.68
N GLU A 180 19.68 -7.77 -14.33
CA GLU A 180 20.49 -7.70 -15.56
C GLU A 180 19.72 -7.00 -16.69
N PHE A 181 18.45 -7.32 -16.87
CA PHE A 181 17.62 -6.65 -17.85
C PHE A 181 17.36 -5.19 -17.45
N GLY A 182 17.05 -4.91 -16.19
CA GLY A 182 16.87 -3.56 -15.65
C GLY A 182 18.09 -2.68 -15.91
N ILE A 183 19.30 -3.18 -15.66
CA ILE A 183 20.56 -2.50 -15.99
C ILE A 183 20.61 -2.16 -17.48
N SER A 184 20.35 -3.12 -18.37
CA SER A 184 20.41 -2.90 -19.81
C SER A 184 19.43 -1.82 -20.30
N VAL A 185 18.26 -1.73 -19.66
CA VAL A 185 17.23 -0.72 -19.95
C VAL A 185 17.67 0.65 -19.46
N LEU A 186 18.18 0.74 -18.23
CA LEU A 186 18.61 1.99 -17.62
C LEU A 186 19.90 2.55 -18.23
N GLU A 187 20.83 1.69 -18.68
CA GLU A 187 21.98 2.14 -19.47
C GLU A 187 21.53 2.84 -20.76
N GLU A 188 20.53 2.31 -21.46
CA GLU A 188 19.98 2.96 -22.65
C GLU A 188 19.28 4.27 -22.28
N LEU A 189 18.50 4.28 -21.19
CA LEU A 189 17.78 5.45 -20.70
C LEU A 189 18.73 6.59 -20.31
N THR A 190 19.84 6.27 -19.62
CA THR A 190 20.89 7.26 -19.31
C THR A 190 21.64 7.76 -20.53
N MET A 191 21.70 7.00 -21.62
CA MET A 191 22.24 7.49 -22.92
C MET A 191 21.28 8.45 -23.62
N LEU A 192 19.97 8.23 -23.50
CA LEU A 192 18.95 9.13 -24.09
C LEU A 192 18.88 10.43 -23.31
N GLU A 193 18.83 10.37 -21.99
CA GLU A 193 18.68 11.49 -21.07
C GLU A 193 19.86 11.59 -20.08
N PRO A 194 21.07 11.96 -20.55
CA PRO A 194 22.29 11.86 -19.76
C PRO A 194 22.37 12.86 -18.60
N PHE A 195 21.52 13.88 -18.58
CA PHE A 195 21.45 14.89 -17.52
C PHE A 195 20.29 14.66 -16.55
N ASN A 196 19.60 13.53 -16.64
CA ASN A 196 18.58 13.15 -15.66
C ASN A 196 19.22 12.38 -14.51
N SER A 197 19.38 13.04 -13.37
CA SER A 197 20.01 12.45 -12.17
C SER A 197 19.24 11.25 -11.62
N LEU A 198 17.90 11.21 -11.80
CA LEU A 198 17.07 10.08 -11.35
C LEU A 198 17.45 8.79 -12.08
N TYR A 199 17.65 8.84 -13.38
CA TYR A 199 17.98 7.64 -14.15
C TYR A 199 19.35 7.05 -13.78
N TRP A 200 20.34 7.92 -13.54
CA TRP A 200 21.62 7.48 -13.00
C TRP A 200 21.52 6.89 -11.59
N HIS A 201 20.66 7.44 -10.75
CA HIS A 201 20.40 6.91 -9.42
C HIS A 201 19.72 5.53 -9.48
N MET A 202 18.70 5.36 -10.33
CA MET A 202 18.05 4.07 -10.55
C MET A 202 19.04 3.02 -11.09
N LEU A 203 19.91 3.42 -12.02
CA LEU A 203 20.97 2.55 -12.54
C LEU A 203 21.93 2.10 -11.42
N ALA A 204 22.31 3.02 -10.53
CA ALA A 204 23.14 2.68 -9.38
C ALA A 204 22.45 1.66 -8.47
N GLN A 205 21.16 1.82 -8.20
CA GLN A 205 20.37 0.87 -7.39
C GLN A 205 20.29 -0.52 -8.05
N GLN A 206 20.09 -0.59 -9.37
CA GLN A 206 20.08 -1.88 -10.09
C GLN A 206 21.45 -2.56 -10.06
N TYR A 207 22.55 -1.80 -10.19
CA TYR A 207 23.89 -2.35 -10.01
C TYR A 207 24.13 -2.88 -8.59
N VAL A 208 23.63 -2.18 -7.54
CA VAL A 208 23.68 -2.67 -6.15
C VAL A 208 22.90 -3.99 -6.01
N ASN A 209 21.69 -4.06 -6.54
CA ASN A 209 20.85 -5.26 -6.49
C ASN A 209 21.47 -6.43 -7.25
N ASN A 210 22.39 -6.16 -8.19
CA ASN A 210 23.15 -7.15 -8.95
C ASN A 210 24.58 -7.39 -8.39
N ASP A 211 24.87 -6.91 -7.16
CA ASP A 211 26.18 -7.02 -6.49
C ASP A 211 27.34 -6.35 -7.23
N ASP A 212 27.07 -5.50 -8.24
CA ASP A 212 28.09 -4.76 -9.00
C ASP A 212 28.33 -3.36 -8.39
N TYR A 213 28.93 -3.34 -7.21
CA TYR A 213 29.17 -2.12 -6.46
C TYR A 213 30.11 -1.12 -7.17
N ASN A 214 31.01 -1.60 -8.04
CA ASN A 214 31.92 -0.70 -8.77
C ASN A 214 31.18 0.15 -9.80
N ASN A 215 30.30 -0.45 -10.58
CA ASN A 215 29.47 0.26 -11.53
C ASN A 215 28.40 1.09 -10.81
N ALA A 216 27.86 0.58 -9.70
CA ALA A 216 26.96 1.33 -8.83
C ALA A 216 27.57 2.64 -8.34
N LEU A 217 28.86 2.60 -7.89
CA LEU A 217 29.57 3.79 -7.41
C LEU A 217 29.77 4.80 -8.54
N GLN A 218 30.09 4.35 -9.77
CA GLN A 218 30.24 5.25 -10.91
C GLN A 218 28.89 5.90 -11.28
N ALA A 219 27.81 5.13 -11.34
CA ALA A 219 26.48 5.63 -11.67
C ALA A 219 25.98 6.66 -10.64
N ILE A 220 26.16 6.38 -9.33
CA ILE A 220 25.75 7.34 -8.31
C ILE A 220 26.63 8.61 -8.30
N ASP A 221 27.90 8.50 -8.69
CA ASP A 221 28.76 9.67 -8.85
C ASP A 221 28.30 10.55 -10.03
N TYR A 222 27.81 9.97 -11.15
CA TYR A 222 27.18 10.73 -12.21
C TYR A 222 25.88 11.41 -11.75
N ALA A 223 25.03 10.69 -11.01
CA ALA A 223 23.81 11.28 -10.44
C ALA A 223 24.10 12.49 -9.56
N LEU A 224 25.09 12.37 -8.65
CA LEU A 224 25.52 13.45 -7.75
C LEU A 224 26.27 14.58 -8.47
N ALA A 225 26.91 14.33 -9.61
CA ALA A 225 27.49 15.39 -10.41
C ALA A 225 26.41 16.30 -11.03
N ILE A 226 25.22 15.76 -11.29
CA ILE A 226 24.06 16.49 -11.82
C ILE A 226 23.31 17.17 -10.67
N ASP A 227 23.00 16.43 -9.60
CA ASP A 227 22.33 16.95 -8.40
C ASP A 227 23.14 16.67 -7.12
N PRO A 228 24.10 17.56 -6.78
CA PRO A 228 25.02 17.35 -5.65
C PRO A 228 24.34 17.38 -4.27
N LYS A 229 23.11 17.88 -4.18
CA LYS A 229 22.40 18.07 -2.90
C LYS A 229 21.30 17.05 -2.66
N SER A 230 21.09 16.12 -3.57
CA SER A 230 20.09 15.07 -3.38
C SER A 230 20.47 14.16 -2.21
N THR A 231 19.72 14.26 -1.13
CA THR A 231 19.91 13.42 0.06
C THR A 231 19.78 11.94 -0.25
N ASN A 232 18.78 11.55 -1.06
CA ASN A 232 18.60 10.17 -1.45
C ASN A 232 19.82 9.59 -2.15
N MET A 233 20.44 10.36 -3.06
CA MET A 233 21.64 9.94 -3.77
C MET A 233 22.88 9.89 -2.86
N LEU A 234 23.00 10.82 -1.90
CA LEU A 234 24.06 10.79 -0.89
C LEU A 234 23.95 9.57 0.02
N VAL A 235 22.72 9.21 0.43
CA VAL A 235 22.45 8.00 1.21
C VAL A 235 22.81 6.75 0.42
N THR A 236 22.34 6.64 -0.83
CA THR A 236 22.70 5.51 -1.69
C THR A 236 24.20 5.36 -1.87
N LYS A 237 24.94 6.47 -2.10
CA LYS A 237 26.39 6.43 -2.17
C LYS A 237 27.03 5.94 -0.89
N ALA A 238 26.55 6.41 0.27
CA ALA A 238 27.05 5.97 1.56
C ALA A 238 26.79 4.47 1.79
N GLN A 239 25.61 3.97 1.41
CA GLN A 239 25.30 2.54 1.46
C GLN A 239 26.26 1.72 0.59
N ILE A 240 26.48 2.13 -0.67
CA ILE A 240 27.44 1.47 -1.57
C ILE A 240 28.84 1.41 -0.95
N LEU A 241 29.35 2.53 -0.44
CA LEU A 241 30.68 2.59 0.21
C LEU A 241 30.76 1.69 1.44
N TYR A 242 29.68 1.62 2.22
CA TYR A 242 29.59 0.79 3.40
C TYR A 242 29.61 -0.70 3.04
N ASP A 243 28.82 -1.13 2.04
CA ASP A 243 28.70 -2.52 1.61
C ASP A 243 29.98 -3.03 0.94
N MET A 244 30.67 -2.18 0.17
CA MET A 244 31.98 -2.48 -0.37
C MET A 244 33.05 -2.72 0.72
N ASN A 245 32.76 -2.40 1.97
CA ASN A 245 33.71 -2.46 3.09
C ASN A 245 35.01 -1.68 2.86
N GLN A 246 35.00 -0.72 1.93
CA GLN A 246 36.19 0.03 1.55
C GLN A 246 36.43 1.26 2.44
N ASP A 247 35.33 1.90 2.89
CA ASP A 247 35.41 3.13 3.70
C ASP A 247 34.17 3.34 4.55
N ARG A 248 33.89 2.43 5.50
CA ARG A 248 32.73 2.51 6.40
C ARG A 248 32.70 3.80 7.22
N GLU A 249 33.88 4.31 7.60
CA GLU A 249 33.96 5.55 8.34
C GLU A 249 33.53 6.75 7.51
N LYS A 250 33.91 6.78 6.23
CA LYS A 250 33.48 7.82 5.30
C LYS A 250 31.96 7.72 5.05
N ALA A 251 31.41 6.53 4.87
CA ALA A 251 29.98 6.33 4.71
C ALA A 251 29.19 6.93 5.89
N ARG A 252 29.62 6.64 7.13
CA ARG A 252 29.00 7.22 8.34
C ARG A 252 29.19 8.74 8.42
N SER A 253 30.38 9.24 8.06
CA SER A 253 30.63 10.69 8.02
C SER A 253 29.68 11.41 7.07
N MET A 254 29.43 10.83 5.89
CA MET A 254 28.46 11.38 4.92
C MET A 254 27.05 11.48 5.52
N MET A 255 26.61 10.47 6.25
CA MET A 255 25.30 10.54 6.93
C MET A 255 25.26 11.58 8.03
N CYS A 256 26.36 11.71 8.81
CA CYS A 256 26.47 12.78 9.80
C CYS A 256 26.44 14.18 9.16
N GLU A 257 27.05 14.36 7.98
CA GLU A 257 27.02 15.64 7.25
C GLU A 257 25.58 15.97 6.78
N VAL A 258 24.85 14.99 6.25
CA VAL A 258 23.43 15.15 5.89
C VAL A 258 22.62 15.57 7.12
N LEU A 259 22.80 14.90 8.25
CA LEU A 259 22.05 15.18 9.49
C LEU A 259 22.46 16.50 10.16
N LEU A 260 23.63 17.06 9.84
CA LEU A 260 24.00 18.42 10.27
C LEU A 260 23.22 19.50 9.50
N GLU A 261 22.88 19.25 8.23
CA GLU A 261 22.09 20.17 7.40
C GLU A 261 20.58 19.95 7.63
N ASP A 262 20.14 18.70 7.76
CA ASP A 262 18.75 18.30 7.94
C ASP A 262 18.64 17.23 9.04
N PRO A 263 18.54 17.63 10.33
CA PRO A 263 18.47 16.68 11.47
C PRO A 263 17.24 15.76 11.43
N ASP A 264 16.17 16.20 10.76
CA ASP A 264 14.89 15.48 10.68
C ASP A 264 14.81 14.54 9.47
N ASN A 265 15.90 14.39 8.72
CA ASN A 265 15.94 13.51 7.56
C ASN A 265 15.77 12.04 7.97
N ALA A 266 14.61 11.48 7.69
CA ALA A 266 14.26 10.10 8.05
C ALA A 266 15.27 9.09 7.49
N LEU A 267 15.50 9.14 6.18
CA LEU A 267 16.37 8.18 5.49
C LEU A 267 17.81 8.19 6.02
N ALA A 268 18.37 9.38 6.30
CA ALA A 268 19.72 9.50 6.85
C ALA A 268 19.80 8.99 8.30
N ASN A 269 18.78 9.27 9.14
CA ASN A 269 18.71 8.74 10.51
C ASN A 269 18.63 7.20 10.51
N HIS A 270 17.75 6.63 9.69
CA HIS A 270 17.58 5.17 9.56
C HIS A 270 18.88 4.52 9.06
N THR A 271 19.47 5.07 8.00
CA THR A 271 20.71 4.52 7.41
C THR A 271 21.88 4.57 8.39
N LEU A 272 22.08 5.70 9.08
CA LEU A 272 23.16 5.81 10.07
C LEU A 272 22.96 4.85 11.24
N ALA A 273 21.73 4.72 11.73
CA ALA A 273 21.42 3.77 12.80
C ALA A 273 21.68 2.31 12.37
N ALA A 274 21.27 1.94 11.15
CA ALA A 274 21.51 0.62 10.59
C ALA A 274 23.03 0.34 10.47
N MET A 275 23.82 1.28 9.94
CA MET A 275 25.28 1.16 9.83
C MET A 275 25.94 0.96 11.20
N LEU A 276 25.55 1.75 12.21
CA LEU A 276 26.08 1.62 13.58
C LEU A 276 25.71 0.26 14.20
N ALA A 277 24.48 -0.21 14.00
CA ALA A 277 24.03 -1.51 14.49
C ALA A 277 24.81 -2.66 13.86
N LEU A 278 25.06 -2.61 12.56
CA LEU A 278 25.86 -3.59 11.82
C LEU A 278 27.34 -3.59 12.25
N ASP A 279 27.86 -2.44 12.67
CA ASP A 279 29.22 -2.32 13.24
C ASP A 279 29.30 -2.75 14.74
N GLY A 280 28.15 -3.12 15.33
CA GLY A 280 28.05 -3.55 16.73
C GLY A 280 27.88 -2.40 17.74
N ASP A 281 27.79 -1.16 17.29
CA ASP A 281 27.45 0.00 18.16
C ASP A 281 25.93 0.14 18.33
N THR A 282 25.34 -0.85 19.01
CA THR A 282 23.90 -0.87 19.33
C THR A 282 23.47 0.37 20.11
N LYS A 283 24.33 0.87 21.02
CA LYS A 283 23.98 2.05 21.83
C LYS A 283 23.92 3.33 21.02
N GLY A 284 24.88 3.52 20.12
CA GLY A 284 24.89 4.64 19.18
C GLY A 284 23.67 4.60 18.26
N ALA A 285 23.39 3.44 17.68
CA ALA A 285 22.22 3.23 16.82
C ALA A 285 20.89 3.58 17.54
N LEU A 286 20.69 3.03 18.74
CA LEU A 286 19.49 3.31 19.55
C LEU A 286 19.38 4.80 19.96
N ALA A 287 20.51 5.46 20.22
CA ALA A 287 20.51 6.89 20.56
C ALA A 287 19.99 7.75 19.41
N ILE A 288 20.38 7.42 18.16
CA ILE A 288 19.90 8.11 16.95
C ILE A 288 18.40 7.90 16.79
N ILE A 289 17.94 6.65 16.77
CA ILE A 289 16.53 6.32 16.60
C ILE A 289 15.65 6.93 17.71
N ARG A 290 16.09 6.85 18.98
CA ARG A 290 15.37 7.45 20.09
C ARG A 290 15.29 8.98 19.99
N ASN A 291 16.34 9.62 19.46
CA ASN A 291 16.30 11.06 19.26
C ASN A 291 15.35 11.45 18.12
N TYR A 292 15.39 10.71 17.02
CA TYR A 292 14.49 10.92 15.87
C TYR A 292 13.01 10.70 16.27
N LEU A 293 12.69 9.63 17.01
CA LEU A 293 11.33 9.32 17.49
C LEU A 293 10.74 10.35 18.47
N LYS A 294 11.54 11.26 19.06
CA LYS A 294 10.99 12.34 19.88
C LYS A 294 10.19 13.35 19.07
N GLU A 295 10.67 13.65 17.87
CA GLU A 295 10.05 14.61 16.96
C GLU A 295 9.09 13.90 15.99
N HIS A 296 9.33 12.60 15.71
CA HIS A 296 8.57 11.78 14.74
C HIS A 296 8.06 10.46 15.38
N PRO A 297 7.22 10.53 16.42
CA PRO A 297 6.83 9.35 17.21
C PRO A 297 6.00 8.32 16.43
N GLY A 298 5.45 8.68 15.27
CA GLY A 298 4.66 7.81 14.40
C GLY A 298 5.42 7.22 13.20
N ASP A 299 6.74 7.41 13.12
CA ASP A 299 7.52 6.84 12.03
C ASP A 299 7.68 5.31 12.19
N LYS A 300 7.03 4.56 11.28
CA LYS A 300 6.98 3.09 11.35
C LYS A 300 8.37 2.45 11.21
N GLU A 301 9.20 2.98 10.34
CA GLU A 301 10.55 2.44 10.10
C GLU A 301 11.46 2.68 11.30
N ALA A 302 11.39 3.86 11.91
CA ALA A 302 12.13 4.16 13.14
C ALA A 302 11.67 3.28 14.31
N ILE A 303 10.37 3.01 14.45
CA ILE A 303 9.83 2.09 15.44
C ILE A 303 10.36 0.68 15.19
N ASP A 304 10.35 0.23 13.94
CA ASP A 304 10.87 -1.09 13.58
C ASP A 304 12.37 -1.22 13.87
N HIS A 305 13.15 -0.20 13.55
CA HIS A 305 14.58 -0.13 13.91
C HIS A 305 14.79 -0.15 15.42
N LEU A 306 14.00 0.62 16.20
CA LEU A 306 14.08 0.60 17.67
C LEU A 306 13.89 -0.80 18.22
N LEU A 307 12.89 -1.52 17.73
CA LEU A 307 12.56 -2.87 18.20
C LEU A 307 13.54 -3.93 17.69
N THR A 308 14.04 -3.80 16.46
CA THR A 308 15.01 -4.73 15.87
C THR A 308 16.37 -4.61 16.53
N ILE A 309 16.90 -3.39 16.59
CA ILE A 309 18.21 -3.10 17.15
C ILE A 309 18.18 -3.28 18.66
N GLY A 310 17.12 -2.81 19.32
CA GLY A 310 16.96 -2.82 20.77
C GLY A 310 16.70 -4.20 21.36
N ASN A 311 16.07 -5.09 20.62
CA ASN A 311 15.73 -6.48 20.94
C ASN A 311 15.45 -6.79 22.43
N ARG A 312 16.46 -6.80 23.31
CA ARG A 312 16.37 -7.01 24.75
C ARG A 312 16.67 -5.78 25.61
N GLU A 313 17.16 -4.69 25.00
CA GLU A 313 17.49 -3.43 25.68
C GLU A 313 16.31 -2.45 25.68
N VAL A 314 15.34 -2.63 24.80
CA VAL A 314 14.07 -1.89 24.78
C VAL A 314 13.05 -2.69 25.58
N ASP A 315 12.77 -2.24 26.79
CA ASP A 315 11.83 -2.88 27.68
C ASP A 315 10.41 -2.31 27.52
N ASN A 316 9.42 -3.06 28.04
CA ASN A 316 8.02 -2.62 28.02
C ASN A 316 7.82 -1.29 28.78
N GLU A 317 8.70 -0.91 29.71
CA GLU A 317 8.61 0.37 30.41
C GLU A 317 9.03 1.54 29.52
N GLU A 318 10.02 1.35 28.64
CA GLU A 318 10.42 2.35 27.65
C GLU A 318 9.28 2.57 26.63
N ILE A 319 8.70 1.49 26.14
CA ILE A 319 7.55 1.53 25.24
C ILE A 319 6.37 2.25 25.92
N ASN A 320 6.02 1.86 27.15
CA ASN A 320 4.96 2.51 27.91
C ASN A 320 5.24 3.99 28.22
N ARG A 321 6.52 4.43 28.26
CA ARG A 321 6.85 5.84 28.40
C ARG A 321 6.48 6.65 27.16
N TYR A 322 6.68 6.11 25.96
CA TYR A 322 6.18 6.75 24.72
C TYR A 322 4.68 6.95 24.76
N PHE A 323 3.90 5.98 25.30
CA PHE A 323 2.44 6.09 25.40
C PHE A 323 1.98 7.02 26.52
N LYS A 324 2.64 7.00 27.69
CA LYS A 324 2.24 7.81 28.85
C LYS A 324 2.73 9.25 28.79
N SER A 325 3.74 9.55 28.00
CA SER A 325 4.33 10.90 27.90
C SER A 325 3.51 11.87 27.08
N GLY A 326 2.41 11.41 26.41
CA GLY A 326 1.66 12.23 25.46
C GLY A 326 2.43 12.50 24.15
N ALA A 327 3.53 11.76 23.92
CA ALA A 327 4.31 11.84 22.68
C ALA A 327 3.49 11.44 21.46
N LEU A 328 2.53 10.51 21.63
CA LEU A 328 1.59 10.12 20.58
C LEU A 328 0.35 11.01 20.64
N SER A 329 0.24 11.92 19.72
CA SER A 329 -0.82 12.94 19.68
C SER A 329 -1.88 12.67 18.62
N THR A 330 -1.53 11.91 17.58
CA THR A 330 -2.39 11.63 16.44
C THR A 330 -2.82 10.18 16.37
N GLU A 331 -3.95 9.94 15.69
CA GLU A 331 -4.43 8.59 15.43
C GLU A 331 -3.45 7.75 14.62
N GLN A 332 -2.80 8.38 13.65
CA GLN A 332 -1.82 7.73 12.78
C GLN A 332 -0.60 7.21 13.56
N GLU A 333 -0.13 7.95 14.55
CA GLU A 333 0.98 7.52 15.42
C GLU A 333 0.62 6.26 16.22
N TRP A 334 -0.57 6.23 16.83
CA TRP A 334 -1.05 5.05 17.56
C TRP A 334 -1.17 3.82 16.66
N VAL A 335 -1.72 4.01 15.45
CA VAL A 335 -1.86 2.94 14.46
C VAL A 335 -0.49 2.43 14.04
N ALA A 336 0.48 3.33 13.78
CA ALA A 336 1.83 2.95 13.38
C ALA A 336 2.50 2.00 14.39
N TRP A 337 2.41 2.33 15.69
CA TRP A 337 2.94 1.48 16.75
C TRP A 337 2.20 0.15 16.87
N ALA A 338 0.86 0.18 16.87
CA ALA A 338 0.05 -1.03 16.96
C ALA A 338 0.35 -1.99 15.81
N ASP A 339 0.38 -1.49 14.57
CA ASP A 339 0.70 -2.25 13.37
C ASP A 339 2.09 -2.90 13.44
N THR A 340 3.09 -2.13 13.86
CA THR A 340 4.46 -2.63 13.97
C THR A 340 4.56 -3.79 14.97
N PHE A 341 3.92 -3.67 16.14
CA PHE A 341 3.88 -4.75 17.12
C PHE A 341 3.09 -5.96 16.63
N TYR A 342 1.97 -5.72 15.94
CA TYR A 342 1.14 -6.78 15.39
C TYR A 342 1.90 -7.60 14.32
N GLN A 343 2.58 -6.92 13.39
CA GLN A 343 3.38 -7.56 12.34
C GLN A 343 4.56 -8.38 12.90
N ARG A 344 5.04 -8.00 14.08
CA ARG A 344 6.10 -8.72 14.80
C ARG A 344 5.57 -9.81 15.74
N GLU A 345 4.27 -10.10 15.71
CA GLU A 345 3.61 -11.05 16.58
C GLU A 345 3.76 -10.72 18.09
N GLN A 346 4.05 -9.45 18.41
CA GLN A 346 4.14 -8.96 19.78
C GLN A 346 2.75 -8.55 20.29
N TYR A 347 1.83 -9.50 20.29
CA TYR A 347 0.41 -9.28 20.56
C TYR A 347 0.11 -8.65 21.91
N GLN A 348 0.93 -8.94 22.94
CA GLN A 348 0.78 -8.31 24.26
C GLN A 348 0.94 -6.78 24.18
N ALA A 349 2.02 -6.32 23.56
CA ALA A 349 2.29 -4.89 23.41
C ALA A 349 1.26 -4.21 22.51
N CYS A 350 0.88 -4.85 21.40
CA CYS A 350 -0.17 -4.36 20.52
C CYS A 350 -1.49 -4.17 21.28
N ALA A 351 -1.92 -5.17 22.05
CA ALA A 351 -3.15 -5.09 22.86
C ALA A 351 -3.09 -3.97 23.89
N ASP A 352 -1.96 -3.81 24.61
CA ASP A 352 -1.81 -2.76 25.62
C ASP A 352 -1.90 -1.36 25.03
N ILE A 353 -1.33 -1.15 23.84
CA ILE A 353 -1.42 0.11 23.08
C ILE A 353 -2.85 0.42 22.68
N LEU A 354 -3.53 -0.56 22.06
CA LEU A 354 -4.87 -0.38 21.54
C LEU A 354 -5.88 -0.18 22.67
N LEU A 355 -5.71 -0.87 23.81
CA LEU A 355 -6.52 -0.63 25.01
C LEU A 355 -6.26 0.75 25.61
N CYS A 356 -5.00 1.17 25.70
CA CYS A 356 -4.66 2.49 26.20
C CYS A 356 -5.35 3.58 25.37
N ARG A 357 -5.31 3.45 24.06
CA ARG A 357 -6.01 4.36 23.14
C ARG A 357 -7.53 4.31 23.36
N LEU A 358 -8.14 3.13 23.37
CA LEU A 358 -9.58 2.97 23.55
C LEU A 358 -10.08 3.65 24.82
N TYR A 359 -9.33 3.55 25.93
CA TYR A 359 -9.72 4.15 27.20
C TYR A 359 -9.49 5.67 27.27
N ASN A 360 -8.60 6.22 26.42
CA ASN A 360 -8.29 7.64 26.45
C ASN A 360 -9.06 8.48 25.41
N THR A 361 -9.54 7.86 24.32
CA THR A 361 -10.12 8.63 23.19
C THR A 361 -11.61 8.39 22.99
N ASP A 362 -12.21 7.37 23.64
CA ASP A 362 -13.58 6.88 23.38
C ASP A 362 -13.87 6.64 21.87
N SER A 363 -12.82 6.60 21.04
CA SER A 363 -12.92 6.46 19.60
C SER A 363 -12.98 4.99 19.22
N LEU A 364 -13.97 4.60 18.45
CA LEU A 364 -14.06 3.30 17.80
C LEU A 364 -13.05 3.28 16.65
N PHE A 365 -12.13 2.35 16.68
CA PHE A 365 -11.17 2.07 15.63
C PHE A 365 -11.23 0.58 15.30
N ASP A 366 -10.37 0.11 14.42
CA ASP A 366 -10.34 -1.28 14.00
C ASP A 366 -10.27 -2.25 15.19
N TRP A 367 -11.37 -2.94 15.43
CA TRP A 367 -11.51 -3.91 16.52
C TRP A 367 -10.75 -5.20 16.26
N THR A 368 -10.55 -5.55 14.99
CA THR A 368 -9.95 -6.82 14.58
C THR A 368 -8.59 -7.00 15.20
N GLN A 369 -7.72 -6.02 15.05
CA GLN A 369 -6.36 -6.06 15.55
C GLN A 369 -6.31 -6.16 17.10
N LEU A 370 -7.18 -5.41 17.78
CA LEU A 370 -7.27 -5.45 19.25
C LEU A 370 -7.75 -6.82 19.74
N LEU A 371 -8.85 -7.32 19.20
CA LEU A 371 -9.45 -8.57 19.64
C LEU A 371 -8.54 -9.76 19.35
N GLU A 372 -7.93 -9.81 18.18
CA GLU A 372 -6.97 -10.85 17.83
C GLU A 372 -5.73 -10.80 18.73
N SER A 373 -5.18 -9.62 18.99
CA SER A 373 -4.03 -9.47 19.87
C SER A 373 -4.34 -9.92 21.30
N LEU A 374 -5.49 -9.54 21.86
CA LEU A 374 -5.95 -9.99 23.17
C LEU A 374 -6.12 -11.51 23.21
N TYR A 375 -6.72 -12.07 22.17
CA TYR A 375 -6.95 -13.49 22.07
C TYR A 375 -5.65 -14.29 22.00
N ARG A 376 -4.72 -13.90 21.10
CA ARG A 376 -3.42 -14.58 20.92
C ARG A 376 -2.52 -14.50 22.15
N CYS A 377 -2.61 -13.47 22.98
CA CYS A 377 -1.88 -13.39 24.24
C CYS A 377 -2.67 -13.99 25.45
N GLY A 378 -3.80 -14.63 25.22
CA GLY A 378 -4.57 -15.35 26.25
C GLY A 378 -5.38 -14.45 27.18
N ARG A 379 -5.61 -13.19 26.84
CA ARG A 379 -6.36 -12.19 27.64
C ARG A 379 -7.87 -12.28 27.36
N TYR A 380 -8.43 -13.48 27.45
CA TYR A 380 -9.84 -13.75 27.09
C TYR A 380 -10.84 -12.97 27.95
N ALA A 381 -10.53 -12.77 29.23
CA ALA A 381 -11.38 -12.02 30.15
C ALA A 381 -11.59 -10.56 29.68
N GLU A 382 -10.57 -9.94 29.09
CA GLU A 382 -10.66 -8.57 28.56
C GLU A 382 -11.48 -8.53 27.27
N VAL A 383 -11.37 -9.53 26.40
CA VAL A 383 -12.27 -9.67 25.24
C VAL A 383 -13.73 -9.77 25.70
N VAL A 384 -14.01 -10.54 26.75
CA VAL A 384 -15.36 -10.66 27.33
C VAL A 384 -15.84 -9.36 27.96
N GLU A 385 -14.95 -8.60 28.59
CA GLU A 385 -15.28 -7.27 29.13
C GLU A 385 -15.64 -6.28 28.00
N LEU A 386 -14.85 -6.26 26.93
CA LEU A 386 -15.13 -5.45 25.74
C LEU A 386 -16.46 -5.84 25.10
N TYR A 387 -16.75 -7.15 24.99
CA TYR A 387 -18.05 -7.65 24.52
C TYR A 387 -19.20 -7.10 25.37
N ARG A 388 -19.10 -7.19 26.71
CA ARG A 388 -20.14 -6.69 27.62
C ARG A 388 -20.29 -5.19 27.57
N LYS A 389 -19.19 -4.47 27.47
CA LYS A 389 -19.19 -3.00 27.52
C LYS A 389 -19.71 -2.37 26.22
N TYR A 390 -19.32 -2.91 25.08
CA TYR A 390 -19.57 -2.29 23.77
C TYR A 390 -20.60 -3.06 22.93
N VAL A 391 -20.56 -4.39 22.89
CA VAL A 391 -21.44 -5.18 22.01
C VAL A 391 -22.83 -5.37 22.60
N LEU A 392 -22.95 -5.74 23.87
CA LEU A 392 -24.27 -5.93 24.49
C LEU A 392 -25.10 -4.66 24.65
N ARG A 393 -24.49 -3.49 24.64
CA ARG A 393 -25.19 -2.19 24.74
C ARG A 393 -25.79 -1.75 23.42
N VAL A 394 -25.21 -2.17 22.30
CA VAL A 394 -25.71 -1.89 20.95
C VAL A 394 -26.52 -3.11 20.54
N ARG A 395 -27.84 -3.06 20.78
CA ARG A 395 -28.76 -4.16 20.38
C ARG A 395 -28.86 -4.40 18.88
N ASP A 396 -28.21 -3.57 18.09
CA ASP A 396 -28.16 -3.64 16.66
C ASP A 396 -26.72 -3.78 16.20
N ILE A 397 -26.31 -5.00 15.88
CA ILE A 397 -24.96 -5.31 15.38
C ILE A 397 -24.73 -4.67 13.99
N SER A 398 -25.80 -4.29 13.28
CA SER A 398 -25.68 -3.57 12.01
C SER A 398 -25.02 -2.18 12.14
N GLY A 399 -24.96 -1.63 13.35
CA GLY A 399 -24.27 -0.38 13.67
C GLY A 399 -22.83 -0.55 14.22
N LEU A 400 -22.38 -1.80 14.44
CA LEU A 400 -21.02 -2.11 14.83
C LEU A 400 -20.29 -2.65 13.62
N SER A 401 -19.17 -2.04 13.26
CA SER A 401 -18.25 -2.52 12.20
C SER A 401 -17.49 -3.79 12.61
N LEU A 402 -18.17 -4.76 13.25
CA LEU A 402 -17.57 -6.02 13.66
C LEU A 402 -17.52 -6.98 12.48
N SER A 403 -16.34 -7.44 12.17
CA SER A 403 -16.15 -8.49 11.18
C SER A 403 -16.60 -9.87 11.74
N LEU A 404 -16.87 -10.84 10.85
CA LEU A 404 -17.17 -12.20 11.28
C LEU A 404 -16.01 -12.87 12.05
N PRO A 405 -14.74 -12.66 11.70
CA PRO A 405 -13.61 -13.09 12.52
C PRO A 405 -13.62 -12.52 13.93
N ASP A 406 -13.97 -11.24 14.11
CA ASP A 406 -14.06 -10.62 15.44
C ASP A 406 -15.12 -11.27 16.29
N ALA A 407 -16.27 -11.53 15.70
CA ALA A 407 -17.36 -12.22 16.37
C ALA A 407 -16.98 -13.67 16.79
N LEU A 408 -16.21 -14.37 15.94
CA LEU A 408 -15.67 -15.69 16.28
C LEU A 408 -14.70 -15.62 17.48
N ILE A 409 -13.79 -14.64 17.49
CA ILE A 409 -12.86 -14.40 18.62
C ILE A 409 -13.66 -14.18 19.92
N MET A 410 -14.74 -13.40 19.85
CA MET A 410 -15.61 -13.17 21.01
C MET A 410 -16.29 -14.47 21.51
N VAL A 411 -16.83 -15.28 20.59
CA VAL A 411 -17.44 -16.59 20.94
C VAL A 411 -16.42 -17.51 21.59
N LEU A 412 -15.24 -17.64 21.01
CA LEU A 412 -14.18 -18.49 21.56
C LEU A 412 -13.70 -17.99 22.92
N SER A 413 -13.57 -16.67 23.11
CA SER A 413 -13.20 -16.08 24.40
C SER A 413 -14.26 -16.33 25.48
N LEU A 414 -15.55 -16.21 25.14
CA LEU A 414 -16.66 -16.53 26.05
C LEU A 414 -16.63 -18.01 26.48
N LEU A 415 -16.32 -18.92 25.56
CA LEU A 415 -16.20 -20.34 25.86
C LEU A 415 -15.00 -20.63 26.78
N ARG A 416 -13.85 -20.00 26.52
CA ARG A 416 -12.65 -20.17 27.35
C ARG A 416 -12.85 -19.65 28.78
N GLU A 417 -13.65 -18.61 28.96
CA GLU A 417 -14.03 -18.05 30.26
C GLU A 417 -15.27 -18.75 30.90
N GLY A 418 -15.81 -19.80 30.28
CA GLY A 418 -16.91 -20.60 30.82
C GLY A 418 -18.31 -20.00 30.60
N TYR A 419 -18.48 -18.97 29.80
CA TYR A 419 -19.77 -18.32 29.52
C TYR A 419 -20.52 -19.01 28.37
N GLN A 420 -20.84 -20.30 28.49
CA GLN A 420 -21.43 -21.12 27.43
C GLN A 420 -22.75 -20.56 26.88
N THR A 421 -23.64 -20.05 27.74
CA THR A 421 -24.93 -19.49 27.30
C THR A 421 -24.75 -18.27 26.42
N ALA A 422 -23.89 -17.33 26.83
CA ALA A 422 -23.62 -16.14 26.05
C ALA A 422 -22.89 -16.45 24.71
N ALA A 423 -21.98 -17.42 24.75
CA ALA A 423 -21.30 -17.90 23.54
C ALA A 423 -22.29 -18.54 22.57
N LYS A 424 -23.25 -19.33 23.05
CA LYS A 424 -24.30 -19.92 22.23
C LYS A 424 -25.20 -18.85 21.59
N GLU A 425 -25.70 -17.89 22.37
CA GLU A 425 -26.55 -16.81 21.89
C GLU A 425 -25.86 -15.99 20.78
N LEU A 426 -24.56 -15.65 20.96
CA LEU A 426 -23.80 -14.94 19.98
C LEU A 426 -23.54 -15.78 18.72
N ALA A 427 -23.19 -17.05 18.87
CA ALA A 427 -22.96 -17.97 17.76
C ALA A 427 -24.24 -18.21 16.94
N ASP A 428 -25.37 -18.44 17.59
CA ASP A 428 -26.68 -18.58 16.95
C ASP A 428 -27.06 -17.35 16.16
N PHE A 429 -26.80 -16.16 16.71
CA PHE A 429 -27.04 -14.90 16.02
C PHE A 429 -26.20 -14.81 14.73
N ILE A 430 -24.90 -15.11 14.79
CA ILE A 430 -23.98 -15.00 13.65
C ILE A 430 -24.30 -16.04 12.57
N VAL A 431 -24.61 -17.29 12.95
CA VAL A 431 -24.97 -18.36 12.00
C VAL A 431 -26.24 -18.04 11.24
N ASN A 432 -27.18 -17.37 11.89
CA ASN A 432 -28.44 -16.94 11.27
C ASN A 432 -28.35 -15.61 10.52
N TYR A 433 -27.21 -14.93 10.60
CA TYR A 433 -26.99 -13.70 9.86
C TYR A 433 -26.86 -13.98 8.36
N ASN A 434 -27.56 -13.19 7.54
CA ASN A 434 -27.60 -13.44 6.10
C ASN A 434 -26.31 -12.98 5.42
N ILE A 435 -25.49 -13.92 4.93
CA ILE A 435 -24.21 -13.62 4.24
C ILE A 435 -24.41 -12.76 2.99
N SER A 436 -25.62 -12.72 2.41
CA SER A 436 -25.90 -11.89 1.23
C SER A 436 -25.84 -10.38 1.51
N ASP A 437 -25.92 -9.98 2.78
CA ASP A 437 -25.89 -8.59 3.22
C ASP A 437 -24.45 -8.12 3.53
N ILE A 438 -23.46 -9.03 3.45
CA ILE A 438 -22.04 -8.72 3.60
C ILE A 438 -21.51 -8.25 2.25
N ASN A 439 -20.72 -7.16 2.27
CA ASN A 439 -20.04 -6.63 1.10
C ASN A 439 -19.44 -7.77 0.26
N PRO A 440 -19.76 -7.92 -1.04
CA PRO A 440 -19.35 -9.05 -1.86
C PRO A 440 -17.84 -9.25 -1.98
N TYR A 441 -17.04 -8.23 -1.64
CA TYR A 441 -15.57 -8.29 -1.61
C TYR A 441 -14.98 -8.77 -0.30
N GLU A 442 -15.70 -8.67 0.83
CA GLU A 442 -15.27 -9.29 2.07
C GLU A 442 -15.50 -10.79 2.02
N LYS A 443 -14.62 -11.48 1.27
CA LYS A 443 -14.18 -12.81 1.61
C LYS A 443 -15.32 -13.78 1.97
N ARG A 444 -16.24 -13.96 1.02
CA ARG A 444 -17.31 -14.97 1.11
C ARG A 444 -16.79 -16.33 1.60
N LEU A 445 -15.56 -16.70 1.25
CA LEU A 445 -14.89 -17.92 1.72
C LEU A 445 -14.55 -17.87 3.22
N VAL A 446 -14.11 -16.71 3.74
CA VAL A 446 -13.82 -16.53 5.17
C VAL A 446 -15.12 -16.56 5.97
N ALA A 447 -16.18 -15.89 5.48
CA ALA A 447 -17.50 -15.93 6.11
C ALA A 447 -18.08 -17.34 6.19
N ILE A 448 -17.95 -18.13 5.11
CA ILE A 448 -18.38 -19.54 5.09
C ILE A 448 -17.55 -20.38 6.07
N GLY A 449 -16.23 -20.15 6.14
CA GLY A 449 -15.34 -20.82 7.09
C GLY A 449 -15.72 -20.54 8.53
N VAL A 450 -15.91 -19.27 8.88
CA VAL A 450 -16.33 -18.83 10.23
C VAL A 450 -17.68 -19.45 10.60
N GLN A 451 -18.67 -19.40 9.73
CA GLN A 451 -19.97 -20.00 10.00
C GLN A 451 -19.91 -21.53 10.17
N SER A 452 -19.04 -22.21 9.43
CA SER A 452 -18.83 -23.64 9.60
C SER A 452 -18.25 -23.97 10.98
N VAL A 453 -17.26 -23.20 11.44
CA VAL A 453 -16.69 -23.36 12.79
C VAL A 453 -17.75 -23.10 13.86
N LEU A 454 -18.53 -22.04 13.72
CA LEU A 454 -19.59 -21.69 14.68
C LEU A 454 -20.70 -22.75 14.75
N ARG A 455 -21.10 -23.37 13.63
CA ARG A 455 -22.04 -24.50 13.64
C ARG A 455 -21.49 -25.70 14.41
N ASN A 456 -20.22 -26.03 14.20
CA ASN A 456 -19.58 -27.12 14.97
C ASN A 456 -19.57 -26.84 16.48
N ILE A 457 -19.35 -25.57 16.86
CA ILE A 457 -19.42 -25.12 18.25
C ILE A 457 -20.83 -25.29 18.80
N LEU A 458 -21.85 -24.85 18.06
CA LEU A 458 -23.26 -24.98 18.47
C LEU A 458 -23.67 -26.45 18.64
N ASP A 459 -23.31 -27.31 17.69
CA ASP A 459 -23.61 -28.75 17.74
C ASP A 459 -22.95 -29.41 18.95
N ALA A 460 -21.72 -29.02 19.32
CA ALA A 460 -21.03 -29.52 20.51
C ALA A 460 -21.71 -29.05 21.79
N ILE A 461 -22.13 -27.80 21.90
CA ILE A 461 -22.86 -27.26 23.05
C ILE A 461 -24.20 -27.97 23.22
N ASP A 462 -24.95 -28.14 22.12
CA ASP A 462 -26.28 -28.75 22.14
C ASP A 462 -26.26 -30.25 22.50
N SER A 463 -25.19 -30.94 22.10
CA SER A 463 -24.99 -32.35 22.47
C SER A 463 -24.39 -32.54 23.87
N SER A 464 -24.19 -31.47 24.65
CA SER A 464 -23.55 -31.50 25.96
C SER A 464 -22.15 -32.14 25.95
N GLN A 465 -21.46 -32.07 24.84
CA GLN A 465 -20.07 -32.50 24.69
C GLN A 465 -19.13 -31.32 24.99
N ASP A 466 -17.92 -31.65 25.47
CA ASP A 466 -16.88 -30.66 25.61
C ASP A 466 -16.52 -30.11 24.23
N VAL A 467 -16.57 -28.78 24.05
CA VAL A 467 -16.18 -28.13 22.81
C VAL A 467 -14.68 -28.32 22.62
N PRO A 468 -14.24 -29.04 21.58
CA PRO A 468 -12.80 -29.31 21.37
C PRO A 468 -12.07 -28.08 20.87
N LEU A 469 -11.90 -27.05 21.72
CA LEU A 469 -11.33 -25.75 21.38
C LEU A 469 -9.97 -25.86 20.70
N SER A 470 -9.13 -26.82 21.10
CA SER A 470 -7.79 -27.02 20.51
C SER A 470 -7.79 -27.47 19.04
N SER A 471 -8.91 -28.02 18.55
CA SER A 471 -9.03 -28.47 17.15
C SER A 471 -9.90 -27.56 16.29
N ILE A 472 -10.62 -26.63 16.89
CA ILE A 472 -11.57 -25.73 16.20
C ILE A 472 -11.03 -24.30 16.14
N ASP A 473 -10.09 -23.96 17.01
CA ASP A 473 -9.54 -22.62 17.14
C ASP A 473 -8.61 -22.28 15.96
N PRO A 474 -9.01 -21.39 15.05
CA PRO A 474 -8.17 -21.01 13.91
C PRO A 474 -7.02 -20.08 14.29
N PHE A 475 -6.96 -19.61 15.55
CA PHE A 475 -5.96 -18.69 16.07
C PHE A 475 -4.97 -19.37 17.03
N ALA A 476 -5.15 -20.69 17.29
CA ALA A 476 -4.31 -21.47 18.21
C ALA A 476 -2.92 -21.80 17.63
#